data_bb902c5239368a4704cee029fa073f8a
#
_entry.id   bb902c5239368a4704cee029fa073f8a
#
_cell.length_a   1.000
_cell.length_b   1.000
_cell.length_c   1.000
_cell.angle_alpha   90.00
_cell.angle_beta   90.00
_cell.angle_gamma   90.00
#
_symmetry.space_group_name_H-M   'P 1'
#
loop_
_entity.id
_entity.type
_entity.pdbx_description
1 polymer ?
#
loop_
_entity_poly.entity_id
_entity_poly.type
_entity_poly.pdbx_seq_one_letter_code
_entity_poly.pdbx_strand_id
1 'polypeptide(L)'
;MTPFMTGAGRRIARVGEPGTEISEAAAEVLHRTFGYSSFRGQQQEIIEHLCGGGDAVALMPTGSGKSLCYQIPALVRDGTGVVISPLIALMQDQVDALRLLGVRADFLNSTQDPDARRGVEYAFLDGKLDLLYLAPERLRTDSTQRLLDRGTVALFAIDEAHCVAQWGHDFRPDYLALSVLHERWPTVPRIAVTATATRQTLGEIVLRLGLGEARHFVASFDRPNIQYRIEPKKSAHQQLLRLLRHEHPGEAGIVYCLSRASVERTADFLCAEGFTALPYHAGLDARTRTVNQARFLREDGLIVVATIAFGMGIDKPDVRFVAHLDLPRSVEGYYQETGRAGRDGAPATAWLAYGLADVVLQRRLIDDSEGDFAHRRRLVAHLDAMLALCETAGCRRAQMLAYFGETSGGPCGNCDTCLSPPSVWDGTVAAQKLLSTVVRLERLSGPSFGAGQPIDILLGRKTPRVLSYRHDQLSVFGVGGELSEAEWRGVVRQLLAGGLLAVQGDHGTLALTEQSGEVLRGERQVMFRRDAPRPGAPAAGSPARGGAKSRRAAPTPAAELEPEAQAVFERLRAWRTGVAKELGMPPYVIFHDSTLRQIAAAPPTTMAGLALVNGVGETKLARYGQQILDVLAAEA
;
A
#
# COMPACT_ATOMS: atom_id res chain seq x y z
N MET A 1 13.78 42.05 -22.85
CA MET A 1 12.33 42.29 -22.68
C MET A 1 11.65 41.90 -23.98
N THR A 2 11.13 40.72 -24.06
CA THR A 2 10.33 40.22 -25.19
C THR A 2 9.02 39.70 -24.59
N PRO A 3 7.84 40.07 -25.09
CA PRO A 3 6.57 39.76 -24.44
C PRO A 3 6.19 38.28 -24.67
N PHE A 4 5.84 37.62 -23.59
CA PHE A 4 5.20 36.29 -23.61
C PHE A 4 3.80 36.42 -24.23
N MET A 5 3.58 35.76 -25.34
CA MET A 5 2.25 35.59 -25.92
C MET A 5 1.41 34.63 -25.02
N THR A 6 0.35 35.18 -24.47
CA THR A 6 -0.70 34.45 -23.77
C THR A 6 -1.52 33.66 -24.80
N GLY A 7 -1.26 32.37 -24.90
CA GLY A 7 -2.16 31.44 -25.60
C GLY A 7 -3.41 31.18 -24.76
N ALA A 8 -4.48 31.89 -25.04
CA ALA A 8 -5.80 31.60 -24.53
C ALA A 8 -6.26 30.26 -25.14
N GLY A 9 -6.29 29.20 -24.31
CA GLY A 9 -6.85 27.91 -24.70
C GLY A 9 -8.32 28.05 -25.08
N ARG A 10 -8.61 27.92 -26.38
CA ARG A 10 -9.98 27.88 -26.89
C ARG A 10 -10.66 26.63 -26.37
N ARG A 11 -11.71 26.78 -25.57
CA ARG A 11 -12.71 25.75 -25.29
C ARG A 11 -13.40 25.39 -26.61
N ILE A 12 -13.40 24.12 -26.97
CA ILE A 12 -14.00 23.63 -28.20
C ILE A 12 -15.49 23.37 -27.91
N ALA A 13 -16.36 24.23 -28.43
CA ALA A 13 -17.79 23.97 -28.51
C ALA A 13 -18.09 23.30 -29.88
N ARG A 14 -18.51 22.06 -29.87
CA ARG A 14 -19.06 21.36 -31.04
C ARG A 14 -20.35 20.66 -30.66
N VAL A 15 -21.29 20.64 -31.57
CA VAL A 15 -22.63 20.05 -31.46
C VAL A 15 -22.60 18.64 -32.03
N GLY A 16 -22.73 17.63 -31.16
CA GLY A 16 -22.87 16.21 -31.47
C GLY A 16 -23.73 15.52 -30.40
N GLU A 17 -23.96 14.21 -30.48
CA GLU A 17 -24.69 13.49 -29.42
C GLU A 17 -23.93 13.59 -28.10
N PRO A 18 -24.57 13.95 -26.95
CA PRO A 18 -23.89 14.36 -25.71
C PRO A 18 -22.88 13.34 -25.15
N GLY A 19 -23.06 12.05 -25.39
CA GLY A 19 -22.18 10.99 -24.89
C GLY A 19 -20.86 10.86 -25.67
N THR A 20 -20.91 11.04 -27.01
CA THR A 20 -19.74 10.89 -27.91
C THR A 20 -18.79 12.08 -27.73
N GLU A 21 -19.31 13.30 -27.56
CA GLU A 21 -18.52 14.50 -27.33
C GLU A 21 -17.75 14.49 -26.01
N ILE A 22 -18.37 13.99 -24.94
CA ILE A 22 -17.72 13.84 -23.63
C ILE A 22 -16.54 12.85 -23.72
N SER A 23 -16.74 11.72 -24.40
CA SER A 23 -15.71 10.70 -24.56
C SER A 23 -14.51 11.21 -25.37
N GLU A 24 -14.78 11.95 -26.47
CA GLU A 24 -13.73 12.56 -27.29
C GLU A 24 -12.97 13.64 -26.53
N ALA A 25 -13.66 14.53 -25.80
CA ALA A 25 -13.02 15.57 -24.99
C ALA A 25 -12.15 14.97 -23.87
N ALA A 26 -12.64 13.92 -23.20
CA ALA A 26 -11.88 13.23 -22.16
C ALA A 26 -10.63 12.53 -22.73
N ALA A 27 -10.75 11.89 -23.90
CA ALA A 27 -9.63 11.25 -24.57
C ALA A 27 -8.60 12.28 -25.07
N GLU A 28 -9.04 13.44 -25.55
CA GLU A 28 -8.16 14.54 -25.93
C GLU A 28 -7.35 15.05 -24.73
N VAL A 29 -8.02 15.27 -23.59
CA VAL A 29 -7.33 15.69 -22.34
C VAL A 29 -6.35 14.61 -21.88
N LEU A 30 -6.74 13.33 -21.92
CA LEU A 30 -5.86 12.23 -21.56
C LEU A 30 -4.57 12.25 -22.42
N HIS A 31 -4.72 12.42 -23.73
CA HIS A 31 -3.61 12.40 -24.67
C HIS A 31 -2.75 13.67 -24.57
N ARG A 32 -3.35 14.86 -24.68
CA ARG A 32 -2.61 16.13 -24.77
C ARG A 32 -1.98 16.54 -23.45
N THR A 33 -2.73 16.40 -22.34
CA THR A 33 -2.27 16.85 -21.01
C THR A 33 -1.42 15.77 -20.34
N PHE A 34 -1.93 14.53 -20.27
CA PHE A 34 -1.28 13.46 -19.51
C PHE A 34 -0.37 12.56 -20.37
N GLY A 35 -0.48 12.62 -21.71
CA GLY A 35 0.36 11.87 -22.64
C GLY A 35 0.06 10.38 -22.71
N TYR A 36 -1.14 9.94 -22.31
CA TYR A 36 -1.57 8.55 -22.40
C TYR A 36 -2.45 8.32 -23.62
N SER A 37 -2.23 7.21 -24.31
CA SER A 37 -2.97 6.85 -25.53
C SER A 37 -4.34 6.22 -25.27
N SER A 38 -4.58 5.67 -24.06
CA SER A 38 -5.84 5.00 -23.71
C SER A 38 -6.07 5.00 -22.20
N PHE A 39 -7.35 4.94 -21.83
CA PHE A 39 -7.77 4.73 -20.45
C PHE A 39 -7.45 3.30 -19.97
N ARG A 40 -7.34 3.11 -18.67
CA ARG A 40 -7.08 1.82 -18.03
C ARG A 40 -8.33 1.35 -17.27
N GLY A 41 -8.68 0.08 -17.43
CA GLY A 41 -9.80 -0.52 -16.67
C GLY A 41 -11.08 0.31 -16.83
N GLN A 42 -11.68 0.70 -15.72
CA GLN A 42 -12.95 1.43 -15.67
C GLN A 42 -12.79 2.96 -15.70
N GLN A 43 -11.58 3.51 -15.94
CA GLN A 43 -11.35 4.97 -15.90
C GLN A 43 -12.27 5.73 -16.85
N GLN A 44 -12.45 5.25 -18.09
CA GLN A 44 -13.29 5.89 -19.08
C GLN A 44 -14.73 6.00 -18.60
N GLU A 45 -15.31 4.90 -18.12
CA GLU A 45 -16.69 4.87 -17.63
C GLU A 45 -16.92 5.82 -16.44
N ILE A 46 -15.95 5.89 -15.52
CA ILE A 46 -15.98 6.80 -14.36
C ILE A 46 -15.97 8.25 -14.85
N ILE A 47 -15.07 8.58 -15.76
CA ILE A 47 -14.87 9.93 -16.29
C ILE A 47 -16.14 10.38 -17.03
N GLU A 48 -16.66 9.56 -17.93
CA GLU A 48 -17.88 9.85 -18.69
C GLU A 48 -19.09 10.05 -17.76
N HIS A 49 -19.24 9.20 -16.73
CA HIS A 49 -20.31 9.30 -15.75
C HIS A 49 -20.27 10.62 -14.97
N LEU A 50 -19.07 11.04 -14.50
CA LEU A 50 -18.87 12.30 -13.80
C LEU A 50 -19.07 13.51 -14.72
N CYS A 51 -18.57 13.45 -15.96
CA CYS A 51 -18.80 14.52 -16.94
C CYS A 51 -20.30 14.69 -17.24
N GLY A 52 -21.06 13.60 -17.23
CA GLY A 52 -22.52 13.60 -17.35
C GLY A 52 -23.26 14.13 -16.11
N GLY A 53 -22.56 14.45 -15.00
CA GLY A 53 -23.17 15.01 -13.79
C GLY A 53 -23.57 13.96 -12.74
N GLY A 54 -23.22 12.69 -12.92
CA GLY A 54 -23.53 11.62 -11.97
C GLY A 54 -22.54 11.54 -10.81
N ASP A 55 -23.01 11.10 -9.63
CA ASP A 55 -22.17 10.77 -8.49
C ASP A 55 -21.51 9.39 -8.62
N ALA A 56 -20.27 9.23 -8.14
CA ALA A 56 -19.54 7.98 -8.25
C ALA A 56 -18.84 7.58 -6.94
N VAL A 57 -18.74 6.27 -6.70
CA VAL A 57 -17.82 5.70 -5.71
C VAL A 57 -16.86 4.78 -6.43
N ALA A 58 -15.57 5.10 -6.42
CA ALA A 58 -14.54 4.36 -7.14
C ALA A 58 -13.56 3.69 -6.16
N LEU A 59 -13.64 2.37 -6.11
CA LEU A 59 -12.73 1.53 -5.34
C LEU A 59 -11.69 0.95 -6.30
N MET A 60 -10.48 1.48 -6.24
CA MET A 60 -9.42 1.18 -7.22
C MET A 60 -8.07 1.02 -6.49
N PRO A 61 -7.25 0.02 -6.83
CA PRO A 61 -5.97 -0.22 -6.16
C PRO A 61 -4.99 0.96 -6.32
N THR A 62 -3.99 1.03 -5.45
CA THR A 62 -2.90 2.00 -5.59
C THR A 62 -2.14 1.79 -6.90
N GLY A 63 -1.77 2.89 -7.58
CA GLY A 63 -1.10 2.83 -8.89
C GLY A 63 -2.02 2.58 -10.09
N SER A 64 -3.34 2.45 -9.91
CA SER A 64 -4.31 2.30 -11.00
C SER A 64 -4.66 3.60 -11.72
N GLY A 65 -4.16 4.75 -11.27
CA GLY A 65 -4.47 6.05 -11.83
C GLY A 65 -5.80 6.65 -11.35
N LYS A 66 -6.18 6.42 -10.08
CA LYS A 66 -7.38 6.99 -9.43
C LYS A 66 -7.52 8.50 -9.64
N SER A 67 -6.41 9.25 -9.56
CA SER A 67 -6.42 10.70 -9.68
C SER A 67 -6.93 11.19 -11.03
N LEU A 68 -6.67 10.45 -12.13
CA LEU A 68 -7.19 10.78 -13.46
C LEU A 68 -8.72 10.74 -13.52
N CYS A 69 -9.36 9.90 -12.70
CA CYS A 69 -10.81 9.77 -12.66
C CYS A 69 -11.53 11.06 -12.19
N TYR A 70 -10.85 11.96 -11.48
CA TYR A 70 -11.39 13.26 -11.12
C TYR A 70 -10.67 14.44 -11.78
N GLN A 71 -9.39 14.28 -12.12
CA GLN A 71 -8.60 15.32 -12.78
C GLN A 71 -9.10 15.59 -14.20
N ILE A 72 -9.37 14.55 -14.99
CA ILE A 72 -9.88 14.71 -16.36
C ILE A 72 -11.28 15.35 -16.38
N PRO A 73 -12.28 14.87 -15.61
CA PRO A 73 -13.57 15.55 -15.55
C PRO A 73 -13.48 17.02 -15.09
N ALA A 74 -12.56 17.36 -14.18
CA ALA A 74 -12.34 18.74 -13.77
C ALA A 74 -11.82 19.63 -14.91
N LEU A 75 -11.09 19.05 -15.88
CA LEU A 75 -10.58 19.78 -17.06
C LEU A 75 -11.60 19.84 -18.21
N VAL A 76 -12.57 18.92 -18.23
CA VAL A 76 -13.63 18.84 -19.27
C VAL A 76 -14.84 19.70 -18.90
N ARG A 77 -15.24 19.66 -17.62
CA ARG A 77 -16.43 20.39 -17.12
C ARG A 77 -16.13 21.87 -16.88
N ASP A 78 -17.18 22.68 -16.88
CA ASP A 78 -17.08 24.11 -16.54
C ASP A 78 -16.90 24.30 -15.02
N GLY A 79 -15.94 25.18 -14.64
CA GLY A 79 -15.63 25.49 -13.25
C GLY A 79 -14.31 24.90 -12.79
N THR A 80 -14.11 24.88 -11.47
CA THR A 80 -12.93 24.34 -10.81
C THR A 80 -13.26 23.01 -10.14
N GLY A 81 -12.49 21.96 -10.39
CA GLY A 81 -12.59 20.71 -9.64
C GLY A 81 -12.04 20.90 -8.23
N VAL A 82 -12.83 20.59 -7.20
CA VAL A 82 -12.43 20.71 -5.81
C VAL A 82 -12.11 19.33 -5.25
N VAL A 83 -10.84 19.12 -4.85
CA VAL A 83 -10.34 17.84 -4.34
C VAL A 83 -10.08 17.92 -2.85
N ILE A 84 -10.82 17.13 -2.08
CA ILE A 84 -10.61 16.99 -0.63
C ILE A 84 -9.60 15.88 -0.39
N SER A 85 -8.45 16.21 0.20
CA SER A 85 -7.37 15.27 0.48
C SER A 85 -6.91 15.38 1.94
N PRO A 86 -6.62 14.24 2.61
CA PRO A 86 -6.31 14.24 4.05
C PRO A 86 -4.87 14.65 4.38
N LEU A 87 -4.03 14.88 3.37
CA LEU A 87 -2.58 15.02 3.54
C LEU A 87 -2.01 16.22 2.79
N ILE A 88 -1.46 17.16 3.55
CA ILE A 88 -0.86 18.40 3.02
C ILE A 88 0.29 18.09 2.05
N ALA A 89 1.17 17.13 2.38
CA ALA A 89 2.29 16.75 1.52
C ALA A 89 1.81 16.17 0.17
N LEU A 90 0.77 15.33 0.20
CA LEU A 90 0.19 14.75 -1.03
C LEU A 90 -0.42 15.84 -1.92
N MET A 91 -1.11 16.82 -1.32
CA MET A 91 -1.67 17.95 -2.08
C MET A 91 -0.57 18.72 -2.82
N GLN A 92 0.55 18.99 -2.15
CA GLN A 92 1.69 19.70 -2.75
C GLN A 92 2.27 18.91 -3.94
N ASP A 93 2.54 17.63 -3.76
CA ASP A 93 3.09 16.75 -4.81
C ASP A 93 2.15 16.67 -6.01
N GLN A 94 0.83 16.54 -5.78
CA GLN A 94 -0.18 16.49 -6.83
C GLN A 94 -0.28 17.82 -7.59
N VAL A 95 -0.29 18.94 -6.87
CA VAL A 95 -0.36 20.29 -7.47
C VAL A 95 0.89 20.57 -8.30
N ASP A 96 2.08 20.25 -7.78
CA ASP A 96 3.34 20.46 -8.50
C ASP A 96 3.40 19.61 -9.79
N ALA A 97 2.95 18.36 -9.73
CA ALA A 97 2.84 17.49 -10.91
C ALA A 97 1.86 18.06 -11.96
N LEU A 98 0.71 18.55 -11.54
CA LEU A 98 -0.30 19.15 -12.42
C LEU A 98 0.20 20.45 -13.08
N ARG A 99 0.87 21.30 -12.31
CA ARG A 99 1.48 22.55 -12.84
C ARG A 99 2.51 22.29 -13.93
N LEU A 100 3.30 21.20 -13.80
CA LEU A 100 4.24 20.77 -14.83
C LEU A 100 3.57 20.35 -16.13
N LEU A 101 2.35 19.83 -16.03
CA LEU A 101 1.53 19.45 -17.18
C LEU A 101 0.77 20.66 -17.77
N GLY A 102 0.97 21.86 -17.22
CA GLY A 102 0.28 23.09 -17.65
C GLY A 102 -1.13 23.24 -17.07
N VAL A 103 -1.54 22.41 -16.12
CA VAL A 103 -2.84 22.51 -15.43
C VAL A 103 -2.73 23.56 -14.34
N ARG A 104 -3.73 24.44 -14.24
CA ARG A 104 -3.81 25.51 -13.25
C ARG A 104 -4.35 24.96 -11.94
N ALA A 105 -3.47 24.36 -11.14
CA ALA A 105 -3.83 23.75 -9.87
C ALA A 105 -3.21 24.51 -8.69
N ASP A 106 -3.93 24.58 -7.58
CA ASP A 106 -3.45 25.13 -6.32
C ASP A 106 -4.09 24.42 -5.12
N PHE A 107 -3.69 24.77 -3.90
CA PHE A 107 -4.24 24.16 -2.69
C PHE A 107 -4.53 25.19 -1.61
N LEU A 108 -5.45 24.86 -0.68
CA LEU A 108 -5.73 25.61 0.54
C LEU A 108 -5.61 24.66 1.74
N ASN A 109 -4.63 24.93 2.60
CA ASN A 109 -4.39 24.16 3.83
C ASN A 109 -3.99 25.09 5.00
N SER A 110 -3.67 24.53 6.15
CA SER A 110 -3.33 25.26 7.37
C SER A 110 -1.89 25.80 7.42
N THR A 111 -1.02 25.40 6.48
CA THR A 111 0.41 25.77 6.51
C THR A 111 0.74 27.01 5.67
N GLN A 112 -0.21 27.50 4.85
CA GLN A 112 -0.01 28.66 3.99
C GLN A 112 -0.06 29.96 4.78
N ASP A 113 0.79 30.89 4.37
CA ASP A 113 0.70 32.28 4.86
C ASP A 113 -0.59 32.98 4.36
N PRO A 114 -1.08 34.02 5.05
CA PRO A 114 -2.34 34.69 4.71
C PRO A 114 -2.37 35.32 3.31
N ASP A 115 -1.23 35.76 2.77
CA ASP A 115 -1.19 36.41 1.46
C ASP A 115 -1.24 35.39 0.34
N ALA A 116 -0.46 34.31 0.43
CA ALA A 116 -0.53 33.18 -0.49
C ALA A 116 -1.95 32.59 -0.53
N ARG A 117 -2.57 32.40 0.63
CA ARG A 117 -3.95 31.92 0.72
C ARG A 117 -4.94 32.86 0.00
N ARG A 118 -4.87 34.18 0.23
CA ARG A 118 -5.72 35.13 -0.48
C ARG A 118 -5.53 35.07 -1.99
N GLY A 119 -4.29 34.92 -2.44
CA GLY A 119 -3.98 34.75 -3.87
C GLY A 119 -4.72 33.57 -4.50
N VAL A 120 -4.74 32.42 -3.81
CA VAL A 120 -5.47 31.21 -4.27
C VAL A 120 -6.98 31.44 -4.26
N GLU A 121 -7.52 32.08 -3.20
CA GLU A 121 -8.95 32.39 -3.08
C GLU A 121 -9.42 33.32 -4.23
N TYR A 122 -8.65 34.36 -4.58
CA TYR A 122 -8.94 35.22 -5.74
C TYR A 122 -8.83 34.44 -7.06
N ALA A 123 -7.80 33.63 -7.25
CA ALA A 123 -7.64 32.83 -8.47
C ALA A 123 -8.81 31.86 -8.68
N PHE A 124 -9.36 31.30 -7.61
CA PHE A 124 -10.55 30.45 -7.66
C PHE A 124 -11.78 31.28 -8.09
N LEU A 125 -12.04 32.42 -7.45
CA LEU A 125 -13.20 33.28 -7.76
C LEU A 125 -13.15 33.83 -9.18
N ASP A 126 -11.95 34.12 -9.69
CA ASP A 126 -11.73 34.63 -11.07
C ASP A 126 -11.80 33.48 -12.13
N GLY A 127 -12.05 32.23 -11.74
CA GLY A 127 -12.06 31.08 -12.65
C GLY A 127 -10.69 30.76 -13.28
N LYS A 128 -9.61 31.16 -12.60
CA LYS A 128 -8.23 30.93 -13.06
C LYS A 128 -7.66 29.58 -12.64
N LEU A 129 -8.40 28.78 -11.86
CA LEU A 129 -8.01 27.45 -11.43
C LEU A 129 -8.83 26.37 -12.15
N ASP A 130 -8.16 25.32 -12.57
CA ASP A 130 -8.78 24.08 -13.06
C ASP A 130 -9.02 23.12 -11.90
N LEU A 131 -8.09 23.06 -10.93
CA LEU A 131 -8.20 22.22 -9.73
C LEU A 131 -7.80 23.01 -8.47
N LEU A 132 -8.57 22.79 -7.40
CA LEU A 132 -8.31 23.33 -6.06
C LEU A 132 -8.29 22.18 -5.05
N TYR A 133 -7.14 21.92 -4.43
CA TYR A 133 -7.03 20.94 -3.36
C TYR A 133 -7.33 21.57 -2.01
N LEU A 134 -8.18 20.92 -1.21
CA LEU A 134 -8.60 21.38 0.12
C LEU A 134 -8.28 20.34 1.18
N ALA A 135 -7.75 20.79 2.31
CA ALA A 135 -7.71 19.97 3.52
C ALA A 135 -9.13 19.84 4.12
N PRO A 136 -9.54 18.67 4.64
CA PRO A 136 -10.91 18.41 5.10
C PRO A 136 -11.35 19.36 6.22
N GLU A 137 -10.45 19.75 7.13
CA GLU A 137 -10.71 20.71 8.20
C GLU A 137 -11.11 22.11 7.67
N ARG A 138 -10.66 22.46 6.45
CA ARG A 138 -11.03 23.73 5.82
C ARG A 138 -12.50 23.79 5.44
N LEU A 139 -13.08 22.70 5.00
CA LEU A 139 -14.51 22.63 4.65
C LEU A 139 -15.45 22.90 5.85
N ARG A 140 -14.97 22.72 7.08
CA ARG A 140 -15.72 23.05 8.30
C ARG A 140 -15.83 24.56 8.56
N THR A 141 -15.01 25.36 7.89
CA THR A 141 -15.00 26.81 8.10
C THR A 141 -16.02 27.50 7.20
N ASP A 142 -16.83 28.39 7.79
CA ASP A 142 -17.80 29.19 7.04
C ASP A 142 -17.15 30.05 5.95
N SER A 143 -15.90 30.46 6.13
CA SER A 143 -15.16 31.23 5.12
C SER A 143 -14.92 30.41 3.85
N THR A 144 -14.52 29.13 3.99
CA THR A 144 -14.31 28.26 2.84
C THR A 144 -15.63 27.87 2.17
N GLN A 145 -16.68 27.62 2.95
CA GLN A 145 -18.00 27.34 2.37
C GLN A 145 -18.53 28.53 1.58
N ARG A 146 -18.44 29.77 2.12
CA ARG A 146 -18.81 31.00 1.38
C ARG A 146 -17.93 31.25 0.15
N LEU A 147 -16.66 30.86 0.18
CA LEU A 147 -15.79 30.93 -0.99
C LEU A 147 -16.31 30.01 -2.11
N LEU A 148 -16.65 28.75 -1.77
CA LEU A 148 -17.20 27.77 -2.74
C LEU A 148 -18.57 28.19 -3.29
N ASP A 149 -19.45 28.82 -2.47
CA ASP A 149 -20.74 29.35 -2.92
C ASP A 149 -20.62 30.42 -4.00
N ARG A 150 -19.53 31.21 -3.96
CA ARG A 150 -19.29 32.32 -4.88
C ARG A 150 -18.58 31.90 -6.16
N GLY A 151 -17.88 30.78 -6.14
CA GLY A 151 -17.17 30.26 -7.30
C GLY A 151 -18.00 29.24 -8.06
N THR A 152 -17.53 28.85 -9.23
CA THR A 152 -18.14 27.77 -10.03
C THR A 152 -17.36 26.48 -9.79
N VAL A 153 -18.02 25.50 -9.16
CA VAL A 153 -17.42 24.18 -8.87
C VAL A 153 -17.82 23.19 -9.94
N ALA A 154 -16.85 22.57 -10.61
CA ALA A 154 -17.06 21.57 -11.64
C ALA A 154 -17.47 20.20 -11.07
N LEU A 155 -16.81 19.77 -9.99
CA LEU A 155 -17.07 18.56 -9.24
C LEU A 155 -16.38 18.61 -7.85
N PHE A 156 -16.82 17.72 -6.95
CA PHE A 156 -16.09 17.42 -5.72
C PHE A 156 -15.47 16.03 -5.80
N ALA A 157 -14.16 15.93 -5.52
CA ALA A 157 -13.47 14.66 -5.38
C ALA A 157 -13.06 14.46 -3.91
N ILE A 158 -13.48 13.36 -3.30
CA ILE A 158 -13.14 12.97 -1.94
C ILE A 158 -12.08 11.87 -2.04
N ASP A 159 -10.82 12.26 -1.89
CA ASP A 159 -9.70 11.33 -1.95
C ASP A 159 -9.53 10.63 -0.59
N GLU A 160 -9.00 9.39 -0.62
CA GLU A 160 -8.88 8.52 0.55
C GLU A 160 -10.19 8.43 1.35
N ALA A 161 -11.30 8.23 0.65
CA ALA A 161 -12.65 8.26 1.22
C ALA A 161 -12.87 7.25 2.37
N HIS A 162 -12.01 6.21 2.49
CA HIS A 162 -12.03 5.29 3.62
C HIS A 162 -11.80 5.98 4.98
N CYS A 163 -11.22 7.19 4.97
CA CYS A 163 -11.03 8.00 6.19
C CYS A 163 -12.35 8.43 6.86
N VAL A 164 -13.49 8.37 6.15
CA VAL A 164 -14.82 8.68 6.73
C VAL A 164 -15.35 7.52 7.58
N ALA A 165 -14.88 6.30 7.35
CA ALA A 165 -15.37 5.12 8.01
C ALA A 165 -14.80 4.99 9.43
N GLN A 166 -15.67 5.07 10.44
CA GLN A 166 -15.27 4.89 11.85
C GLN A 166 -14.68 3.49 12.12
N TRP A 167 -15.02 2.56 11.26
CA TRP A 167 -14.60 1.17 11.31
C TRP A 167 -13.36 0.90 10.45
N GLY A 168 -12.87 1.92 9.72
CA GLY A 168 -11.69 1.84 8.89
C GLY A 168 -10.38 1.87 9.70
N HIS A 169 -9.30 1.48 9.07
CA HIS A 169 -7.95 1.45 9.67
C HIS A 169 -7.32 2.85 9.84
N ASP A 170 -7.91 3.89 9.23
CA ASP A 170 -7.42 5.30 9.26
C ASP A 170 -8.59 6.30 9.36
N PHE A 171 -9.41 6.16 10.38
CA PHE A 171 -10.53 7.07 10.64
C PHE A 171 -10.05 8.48 10.97
N ARG A 172 -10.66 9.48 10.30
CA ARG A 172 -10.42 10.90 10.53
C ARG A 172 -11.73 11.64 10.80
N PRO A 173 -11.92 12.21 12.01
CA PRO A 173 -13.16 12.88 12.38
C PRO A 173 -13.57 14.02 11.44
N ASP A 174 -12.59 14.72 10.82
CA ASP A 174 -12.86 15.80 9.89
C ASP A 174 -13.57 15.35 8.61
N TYR A 175 -13.45 14.08 8.23
CA TYR A 175 -14.18 13.51 7.08
C TYR A 175 -15.67 13.36 7.33
N LEU A 176 -16.12 13.31 8.58
CA LEU A 176 -17.56 13.27 8.90
C LEU A 176 -18.28 14.56 8.46
N ALA A 177 -17.57 15.69 8.42
CA ALA A 177 -18.15 16.95 7.99
C ALA A 177 -18.37 17.04 6.47
N LEU A 178 -17.90 16.07 5.69
CA LEU A 178 -18.05 16.08 4.22
C LEU A 178 -19.47 15.78 3.75
N SER A 179 -20.39 15.37 4.63
CA SER A 179 -21.84 15.31 4.34
C SER A 179 -22.38 16.65 3.84
N VAL A 180 -21.81 17.78 4.29
CA VAL A 180 -22.16 19.13 3.85
C VAL A 180 -22.10 19.30 2.32
N LEU A 181 -21.25 18.52 1.63
CA LEU A 181 -21.15 18.61 0.17
C LEU A 181 -22.46 18.21 -0.52
N HIS A 182 -23.15 17.19 0.01
CA HIS A 182 -24.45 16.77 -0.49
C HIS A 182 -25.55 17.79 -0.16
N GLU A 183 -25.52 18.30 1.05
CA GLU A 183 -26.56 19.21 1.58
C GLU A 183 -26.53 20.57 0.89
N ARG A 184 -25.32 21.12 0.66
CA ARG A 184 -25.13 22.49 0.20
C ARG A 184 -25.00 22.63 -1.31
N TRP A 185 -24.40 21.64 -1.99
CA TRP A 185 -24.17 21.65 -3.44
C TRP A 185 -24.71 20.38 -4.11
N PRO A 186 -26.04 20.10 -4.00
CA PRO A 186 -26.62 18.83 -4.44
C PRO A 186 -26.56 18.61 -5.96
N THR A 187 -26.34 19.64 -6.76
CA THR A 187 -26.25 19.58 -8.24
C THR A 187 -24.82 19.40 -8.74
N VAL A 188 -23.82 19.53 -7.87
CA VAL A 188 -22.41 19.34 -8.23
C VAL A 188 -22.04 17.86 -8.07
N PRO A 189 -21.58 17.18 -9.14
CA PRO A 189 -21.25 15.77 -9.07
C PRO A 189 -20.09 15.50 -8.10
N ARG A 190 -20.17 14.37 -7.42
CA ARG A 190 -19.19 13.95 -6.42
C ARG A 190 -18.60 12.61 -6.75
N ILE A 191 -17.31 12.47 -6.52
CA ILE A 191 -16.64 11.17 -6.54
C ILE A 191 -15.93 10.91 -5.23
N ALA A 192 -16.20 9.76 -4.62
CA ALA A 192 -15.41 9.22 -3.52
C ALA A 192 -14.43 8.18 -4.07
N VAL A 193 -13.12 8.40 -3.87
CA VAL A 193 -12.08 7.47 -4.34
C VAL A 193 -11.31 6.90 -3.16
N THR A 194 -11.03 5.59 -3.21
CA THR A 194 -10.19 4.92 -2.23
C THR A 194 -9.49 3.70 -2.82
N ALA A 195 -8.36 3.31 -2.22
CA ALA A 195 -7.63 2.10 -2.60
C ALA A 195 -8.02 0.88 -1.76
N THR A 196 -8.57 1.08 -0.57
CA THR A 196 -8.80 0.04 0.42
C THR A 196 -10.16 0.24 1.06
N ALA A 197 -11.09 -0.65 0.77
CA ALA A 197 -12.36 -0.70 1.49
C ALA A 197 -12.91 -2.13 1.46
N THR A 198 -13.29 -2.65 2.61
CA THR A 198 -14.13 -3.84 2.71
C THR A 198 -15.56 -3.47 2.31
N ARG A 199 -16.43 -4.46 2.10
CA ARG A 199 -17.86 -4.20 1.85
C ARG A 199 -18.50 -3.36 2.95
N GLN A 200 -18.11 -3.57 4.20
CA GLN A 200 -18.61 -2.79 5.33
C GLN A 200 -18.12 -1.33 5.26
N THR A 201 -16.83 -1.12 5.03
CA THR A 201 -16.23 0.22 4.85
C THR A 201 -16.89 0.96 3.68
N LEU A 202 -17.14 0.27 2.56
CA LEU A 202 -17.84 0.84 1.41
C LEU A 202 -19.26 1.31 1.78
N GLY A 203 -20.01 0.50 2.52
CA GLY A 203 -21.33 0.87 3.02
C GLY A 203 -21.31 2.13 3.90
N GLU A 204 -20.31 2.29 4.77
CA GLU A 204 -20.14 3.49 5.57
C GLU A 204 -19.77 4.73 4.72
N ILE A 205 -18.91 4.59 3.73
CA ILE A 205 -18.57 5.66 2.79
C ILE A 205 -19.84 6.17 2.11
N VAL A 206 -20.64 5.27 1.55
CA VAL A 206 -21.89 5.59 0.85
C VAL A 206 -22.86 6.32 1.77
N LEU A 207 -23.08 5.77 2.97
CA LEU A 207 -24.03 6.32 3.95
C LEU A 207 -23.60 7.72 4.43
N ARG A 208 -22.35 7.86 4.87
CA ARG A 208 -21.87 9.09 5.52
C ARG A 208 -21.64 10.24 4.55
N LEU A 209 -21.30 9.95 3.30
CA LEU A 209 -21.12 10.96 2.26
C LEU A 209 -22.39 11.25 1.46
N GLY A 210 -23.53 10.62 1.78
CA GLY A 210 -24.78 10.80 1.07
C GLY A 210 -24.70 10.37 -0.40
N LEU A 211 -24.01 9.25 -0.68
CA LEU A 211 -23.77 8.71 -2.03
C LEU A 211 -24.66 7.50 -2.34
N GLY A 212 -25.88 7.44 -1.77
CA GLY A 212 -26.80 6.30 -1.94
C GLY A 212 -27.20 6.02 -3.39
N GLU A 213 -27.31 7.06 -4.22
CA GLU A 213 -27.64 6.95 -5.64
C GLU A 213 -26.39 6.94 -6.57
N ALA A 214 -25.18 6.98 -5.98
CA ALA A 214 -23.96 7.01 -6.76
C ALA A 214 -23.70 5.68 -7.48
N ARG A 215 -23.15 5.74 -8.69
CA ARG A 215 -22.68 4.53 -9.38
C ARG A 215 -21.40 4.01 -8.73
N HIS A 216 -21.36 2.71 -8.45
CA HIS A 216 -20.20 2.07 -7.83
C HIS A 216 -19.30 1.44 -8.90
N PHE A 217 -18.02 1.78 -8.85
CA PHE A 217 -16.97 1.23 -9.70
C PHE A 217 -15.96 0.51 -8.82
N VAL A 218 -15.91 -0.79 -8.91
CA VAL A 218 -15.01 -1.62 -8.11
C VAL A 218 -14.03 -2.32 -9.05
N ALA A 219 -12.78 -1.88 -9.02
CA ALA A 219 -11.71 -2.54 -9.74
C ALA A 219 -11.12 -3.67 -8.91
N SER A 220 -10.46 -4.62 -9.59
CA SER A 220 -9.75 -5.70 -8.91
C SER A 220 -8.65 -5.16 -7.98
N PHE A 221 -8.53 -5.78 -6.79
CA PHE A 221 -7.43 -5.53 -5.84
C PHE A 221 -6.15 -6.26 -6.24
N ASP A 222 -6.15 -7.03 -7.33
CA ASP A 222 -4.98 -7.81 -7.72
C ASP A 222 -3.83 -6.91 -8.17
N ARG A 223 -2.65 -7.20 -7.64
CA ARG A 223 -1.37 -6.58 -8.00
C ARG A 223 -0.40 -7.67 -8.46
N PRO A 224 -0.56 -8.16 -9.72
CA PRO A 224 0.18 -9.34 -10.19
C PRO A 224 1.69 -9.14 -10.22
N ASN A 225 2.17 -7.90 -10.28
CA ASN A 225 3.60 -7.57 -10.26
C ASN A 225 4.23 -7.58 -8.86
N ILE A 226 3.45 -7.67 -7.77
CA ILE A 226 3.99 -7.75 -6.41
C ILE A 226 4.10 -9.20 -5.98
N GLN A 227 5.30 -9.64 -5.60
CA GLN A 227 5.55 -10.95 -5.00
C GLN A 227 5.37 -10.87 -3.49
N TYR A 228 4.40 -11.60 -2.91
CA TYR A 228 4.19 -11.66 -1.47
C TYR A 228 5.01 -12.79 -0.84
N ARG A 229 5.81 -12.47 0.18
CA ARG A 229 6.64 -13.40 0.93
C ARG A 229 6.52 -13.16 2.43
N ILE A 230 6.20 -14.21 3.19
CA ILE A 230 6.06 -14.15 4.64
C ILE A 230 6.92 -15.23 5.26
N GLU A 231 7.88 -14.82 6.09
CA GLU A 231 8.87 -15.70 6.72
C GLU A 231 8.77 -15.68 8.25
N PRO A 232 9.04 -16.80 8.94
CA PRO A 232 9.20 -16.80 10.38
C PRO A 232 10.38 -15.92 10.79
N LYS A 233 10.15 -15.01 11.74
CA LYS A 233 11.15 -14.08 12.26
C LYS A 233 12.16 -14.82 13.13
N LYS A 234 13.43 -14.77 12.75
CA LYS A 234 14.58 -15.36 13.50
C LYS A 234 15.59 -14.29 13.87
N SER A 235 16.16 -13.65 12.88
CA SER A 235 17.06 -12.52 12.97
C SER A 235 16.65 -11.52 11.89
N ALA A 236 15.65 -10.69 12.19
CA ALA A 236 14.98 -9.86 11.19
C ALA A 236 15.97 -8.98 10.39
N HIS A 237 16.95 -8.36 11.03
CA HIS A 237 17.97 -7.56 10.36
C HIS A 237 18.82 -8.39 9.39
N GLN A 238 19.24 -9.61 9.77
CA GLN A 238 20.01 -10.49 8.89
C GLN A 238 19.17 -11.07 7.75
N GLN A 239 17.86 -11.27 7.99
CA GLN A 239 16.92 -11.68 6.94
C GLN A 239 16.71 -10.55 5.95
N LEU A 240 16.50 -9.32 6.42
CA LEU A 240 16.41 -8.11 5.60
C LEU A 240 17.70 -7.90 4.78
N LEU A 241 18.86 -8.00 5.40
CA LEU A 241 20.15 -7.81 4.74
C LEU A 241 20.35 -8.78 3.57
N ARG A 242 19.92 -10.04 3.73
CA ARG A 242 19.94 -11.03 2.64
C ARG A 242 19.02 -10.63 1.49
N LEU A 243 17.81 -10.19 1.79
CA LEU A 243 16.87 -9.69 0.78
C LEU A 243 17.51 -8.54 -0.03
N LEU A 244 18.07 -7.56 0.67
CA LEU A 244 18.65 -6.37 0.03
C LEU A 244 19.88 -6.68 -0.82
N ARG A 245 20.80 -7.53 -0.31
CA ARG A 245 22.06 -7.82 -1.01
C ARG A 245 21.91 -8.73 -2.22
N HIS A 246 20.97 -9.68 -2.15
CA HIS A 246 20.84 -10.70 -3.20
C HIS A 246 19.73 -10.43 -4.20
N GLU A 247 18.68 -9.72 -3.80
CA GLU A 247 17.49 -9.55 -4.63
C GLU A 247 17.25 -8.09 -5.04
N HIS A 248 17.68 -7.13 -4.20
CA HIS A 248 17.42 -5.69 -4.42
C HIS A 248 18.69 -4.83 -4.29
N PRO A 249 19.83 -5.19 -4.91
CA PRO A 249 21.07 -4.41 -4.80
C PRO A 249 20.91 -3.04 -5.45
N GLY A 250 21.07 -1.96 -4.66
CA GLY A 250 20.99 -0.57 -5.16
C GLY A 250 19.58 -0.11 -5.54
N GLU A 251 18.53 -0.84 -5.17
CA GLU A 251 17.15 -0.48 -5.46
C GLU A 251 16.50 0.30 -4.33
N ALA A 252 15.54 1.17 -4.67
CA ALA A 252 14.76 1.94 -3.71
C ALA A 252 13.70 1.06 -3.02
N GLY A 253 13.54 1.25 -1.71
CA GLY A 253 12.58 0.47 -0.95
C GLY A 253 12.13 1.11 0.36
N ILE A 254 11.13 0.51 0.98
CA ILE A 254 10.57 0.95 2.25
C ILE A 254 10.66 -0.21 3.26
N VAL A 255 11.15 0.08 4.48
CA VAL A 255 11.21 -0.88 5.58
C VAL A 255 10.31 -0.37 6.71
N TYR A 256 9.26 -1.11 7.02
CA TYR A 256 8.34 -0.76 8.10
C TYR A 256 8.74 -1.42 9.43
N CYS A 257 8.77 -0.58 10.49
CA CYS A 257 8.98 -0.99 11.87
C CYS A 257 7.85 -0.45 12.76
N LEU A 258 7.53 -1.16 13.82
CA LEU A 258 6.44 -0.80 14.73
C LEU A 258 6.77 0.43 15.60
N SER A 259 8.03 0.56 16.08
CA SER A 259 8.42 1.62 17.01
C SER A 259 9.47 2.59 16.42
N ARG A 260 9.46 3.84 16.92
CA ARG A 260 10.43 4.88 16.54
C ARG A 260 11.86 4.43 16.77
N ALA A 261 12.14 3.86 17.95
CA ALA A 261 13.46 3.35 18.29
C ALA A 261 13.92 2.18 17.40
N SER A 262 12.99 1.35 16.90
CA SER A 262 13.31 0.30 15.92
C SER A 262 13.62 0.88 14.55
N VAL A 263 12.93 1.95 14.15
CA VAL A 263 13.22 2.68 12.90
C VAL A 263 14.65 3.22 12.91
N GLU A 264 15.03 3.95 13.97
CA GLU A 264 16.37 4.55 14.07
C GLU A 264 17.45 3.46 14.07
N ARG A 265 17.33 2.44 14.93
CA ARG A 265 18.29 1.32 14.98
C ARG A 265 18.42 0.57 13.65
N THR A 266 17.33 0.39 12.93
CA THR A 266 17.35 -0.30 11.63
C THR A 266 17.98 0.56 10.55
N ALA A 267 17.72 1.88 10.53
CA ALA A 267 18.37 2.80 9.62
C ALA A 267 19.88 2.85 9.86
N ASP A 268 20.32 2.98 11.11
CA ASP A 268 21.74 2.95 11.49
C ASP A 268 22.40 1.63 11.10
N PHE A 269 21.73 0.50 11.35
CA PHE A 269 22.22 -0.82 10.95
C PHE A 269 22.42 -0.91 9.43
N LEU A 270 21.46 -0.47 8.63
CA LEU A 270 21.58 -0.50 7.18
C LEU A 270 22.68 0.44 6.67
N CYS A 271 22.84 1.62 7.27
CA CYS A 271 23.93 2.53 6.94
C CYS A 271 25.30 1.91 7.26
N ALA A 272 25.45 1.23 8.39
CA ALA A 272 26.68 0.52 8.77
C ALA A 272 27.01 -0.64 7.80
N GLU A 273 25.99 -1.24 7.18
CA GLU A 273 26.13 -2.30 6.17
C GLU A 273 26.30 -1.77 4.74
N GLY A 274 26.45 -0.43 4.56
CA GLY A 274 26.77 0.23 3.30
C GLY A 274 25.58 0.65 2.44
N PHE A 275 24.34 0.61 2.98
CA PHE A 275 23.16 1.10 2.29
C PHE A 275 22.89 2.57 2.61
N THR A 276 22.26 3.30 1.68
CA THR A 276 21.74 4.64 1.97
C THR A 276 20.34 4.50 2.57
N ALA A 277 20.24 4.61 3.90
CA ALA A 277 18.97 4.45 4.62
C ALA A 277 18.62 5.70 5.44
N LEU A 278 17.36 6.12 5.40
CA LEU A 278 16.86 7.30 6.12
C LEU A 278 15.72 6.91 7.08
N PRO A 279 15.73 7.37 8.33
CA PRO A 279 14.64 7.15 9.26
C PRO A 279 13.46 8.10 8.96
N TYR A 280 12.23 7.62 9.17
CA TYR A 280 11.02 8.44 9.09
C TYR A 280 9.97 8.01 10.11
N HIS A 281 9.64 8.89 11.05
CA HIS A 281 8.58 8.67 12.04
C HIS A 281 8.09 10.01 12.63
N ALA A 282 6.94 10.02 13.28
CA ALA A 282 6.31 11.22 13.82
C ALA A 282 7.12 11.92 14.94
N GLY A 283 8.11 11.24 15.54
CA GLY A 283 9.01 11.83 16.55
C GLY A 283 10.13 12.68 15.98
N LEU A 284 10.42 12.59 14.68
CA LEU A 284 11.37 13.49 14.03
C LEU A 284 10.78 14.89 13.89
N ASP A 285 11.64 15.92 13.92
CA ASP A 285 11.22 17.29 13.64
C ASP A 285 10.67 17.43 12.20
N ALA A 286 9.84 18.44 11.99
CA ALA A 286 9.15 18.62 10.70
C ALA A 286 10.11 18.82 9.53
N ARG A 287 11.24 19.55 9.74
CA ARG A 287 12.24 19.81 8.71
C ARG A 287 12.95 18.51 8.28
N THR A 288 13.38 17.69 9.22
CA THR A 288 14.01 16.39 8.95
C THR A 288 13.06 15.47 8.20
N ARG A 289 11.77 15.41 8.58
CA ARG A 289 10.76 14.62 7.86
C ARG A 289 10.61 15.08 6.41
N THR A 290 10.47 16.38 6.19
CA THR A 290 10.35 16.96 4.84
C THR A 290 11.59 16.67 3.99
N VAL A 291 12.79 16.84 4.55
CA VAL A 291 14.05 16.57 3.85
C VAL A 291 14.18 15.08 3.50
N ASN A 292 13.92 14.17 4.45
CA ASN A 292 14.04 12.73 4.21
C ASN A 292 13.02 12.24 3.18
N GLN A 293 11.78 12.75 3.22
CA GLN A 293 10.78 12.45 2.21
C GLN A 293 11.18 12.96 0.83
N ALA A 294 11.63 14.21 0.73
CA ALA A 294 12.07 14.80 -0.52
C ALA A 294 13.27 14.05 -1.11
N ARG A 295 14.22 13.64 -0.28
CA ARG A 295 15.35 12.80 -0.71
C ARG A 295 14.88 11.46 -1.25
N PHE A 296 13.99 10.76 -0.54
CA PHE A 296 13.45 9.49 -1.02
C PHE A 296 12.76 9.60 -2.38
N LEU A 297 12.00 10.66 -2.60
CA LEU A 297 11.31 10.89 -3.88
C LEU A 297 12.27 11.23 -5.02
N ARG A 298 13.43 11.86 -4.72
CA ARG A 298 14.37 12.39 -5.71
C ARG A 298 15.58 11.50 -5.97
N GLU A 299 16.03 10.75 -4.96
CA GLU A 299 17.23 9.93 -5.04
C GLU A 299 16.89 8.49 -5.43
N ASP A 300 17.73 7.89 -6.27
CA ASP A 300 17.63 6.48 -6.63
C ASP A 300 18.33 5.60 -5.56
N GLY A 301 17.87 4.34 -5.43
CA GLY A 301 18.51 3.36 -4.55
C GLY A 301 18.42 3.66 -3.05
N LEU A 302 17.60 4.66 -2.65
CA LEU A 302 17.46 5.05 -1.26
C LEU A 302 16.42 4.19 -0.54
N ILE A 303 16.73 3.77 0.68
CA ILE A 303 15.84 3.01 1.56
C ILE A 303 15.28 3.94 2.62
N VAL A 304 13.95 3.96 2.79
CA VAL A 304 13.33 4.61 3.95
C VAL A 304 12.97 3.55 4.97
N VAL A 305 13.44 3.73 6.20
CA VAL A 305 13.01 2.94 7.36
C VAL A 305 11.99 3.75 8.13
N ALA A 306 10.77 3.24 8.29
CA ALA A 306 9.68 4.05 8.80
C ALA A 306 8.70 3.32 9.71
N THR A 307 7.96 4.09 10.51
CA THR A 307 6.68 3.65 11.06
C THR A 307 5.56 3.86 10.04
N ILE A 308 4.33 3.46 10.36
CA ILE A 308 3.13 3.72 9.55
C ILE A 308 2.92 5.22 9.25
N ALA A 309 3.63 6.12 9.95
CA ALA A 309 3.60 7.56 9.65
C ALA A 309 4.19 7.92 8.26
N PHE A 310 5.05 7.06 7.68
CA PHE A 310 5.48 7.14 6.29
C PHE A 310 4.50 6.35 5.43
N GLY A 311 3.36 6.95 5.23
CA GLY A 311 2.25 6.21 4.67
C GLY A 311 1.60 6.96 3.51
N MET A 312 0.41 7.49 3.73
CA MET A 312 -0.35 8.18 2.69
C MET A 312 0.47 9.29 2.04
N GLY A 313 0.34 9.46 0.73
CA GLY A 313 1.03 10.51 -0.02
C GLY A 313 2.39 10.16 -0.61
N ILE A 314 2.92 8.97 -0.42
CA ILE A 314 4.14 8.54 -1.09
C ILE A 314 3.78 7.90 -2.43
N ASP A 315 4.12 8.59 -3.51
CA ASP A 315 3.82 8.18 -4.89
C ASP A 315 5.08 7.99 -5.75
N LYS A 316 6.14 7.39 -5.17
CA LYS A 316 7.35 6.99 -5.90
C LYS A 316 7.04 5.71 -6.69
N PRO A 317 7.12 5.73 -8.03
CA PRO A 317 6.70 4.59 -8.86
C PRO A 317 7.65 3.41 -8.81
N ASP A 318 8.94 3.65 -8.65
CA ASP A 318 10.06 2.71 -8.76
C ASP A 318 10.49 2.09 -7.41
N VAL A 319 9.60 2.01 -6.44
CA VAL A 319 9.84 1.26 -5.19
C VAL A 319 9.86 -0.24 -5.51
N ARG A 320 11.01 -0.88 -5.34
CA ARG A 320 11.18 -2.30 -5.73
C ARG A 320 10.84 -3.28 -4.62
N PHE A 321 10.91 -2.85 -3.36
CA PHE A 321 10.49 -3.69 -2.24
C PHE A 321 9.83 -2.88 -1.13
N VAL A 322 8.92 -3.55 -0.43
CA VAL A 322 8.38 -3.12 0.86
C VAL A 322 8.61 -4.26 1.84
N ALA A 323 9.39 -3.99 2.89
CA ALA A 323 9.75 -4.97 3.90
C ALA A 323 9.13 -4.60 5.25
N HIS A 324 8.53 -5.58 5.93
CA HIS A 324 8.00 -5.42 7.28
C HIS A 324 8.84 -6.23 8.28
N LEU A 325 9.41 -5.56 9.26
CA LEU A 325 10.15 -6.20 10.36
C LEU A 325 9.26 -6.57 11.54
N ASP A 326 8.04 -6.09 11.56
CA ASP A 326 7.03 -6.35 12.59
C ASP A 326 5.66 -6.63 11.92
N LEU A 327 4.79 -7.36 12.62
CA LEU A 327 3.48 -7.73 12.13
C LEU A 327 2.57 -6.50 11.95
N PRO A 328 2.01 -6.23 10.76
CA PRO A 328 1.00 -5.21 10.55
C PRO A 328 -0.28 -5.47 11.36
N ARG A 329 -1.02 -4.40 11.67
CA ARG A 329 -2.23 -4.48 12.50
C ARG A 329 -3.42 -5.08 11.77
N SER A 330 -3.46 -4.95 10.45
CA SER A 330 -4.58 -5.41 9.61
C SER A 330 -4.13 -5.74 8.19
N VAL A 331 -4.98 -6.48 7.47
CA VAL A 331 -4.77 -6.79 6.05
C VAL A 331 -4.86 -5.54 5.19
N GLU A 332 -5.75 -4.59 5.52
CA GLU A 332 -5.90 -3.32 4.80
C GLU A 332 -4.63 -2.48 4.89
N GLY A 333 -4.08 -2.31 6.11
CA GLY A 333 -2.83 -1.60 6.32
C GLY A 333 -1.68 -2.26 5.56
N TYR A 334 -1.56 -3.58 5.66
CA TYR A 334 -0.55 -4.35 4.93
C TYR A 334 -0.69 -4.20 3.41
N TYR A 335 -1.92 -4.27 2.88
CA TYR A 335 -2.20 -4.06 1.45
C TYR A 335 -1.84 -2.63 1.01
N GLN A 336 -2.20 -1.62 1.80
CA GLN A 336 -1.89 -0.22 1.49
C GLN A 336 -0.38 0.06 1.52
N GLU A 337 0.34 -0.51 2.50
CA GLU A 337 1.79 -0.38 2.65
C GLU A 337 2.54 -1.11 1.53
N THR A 338 2.19 -2.37 1.26
CA THR A 338 2.80 -3.16 0.17
C THR A 338 2.42 -2.64 -1.22
N GLY A 339 1.24 -2.04 -1.35
CA GLY A 339 0.77 -1.40 -2.58
C GLY A 339 1.61 -0.20 -3.06
N ARG A 340 2.55 0.29 -2.22
CA ARG A 340 3.54 1.32 -2.62
C ARG A 340 4.61 0.76 -3.56
N ALA A 341 4.84 -0.55 -3.52
CA ALA A 341 5.80 -1.20 -4.40
C ALA A 341 5.27 -1.33 -5.83
N GLY A 342 6.14 -1.16 -6.82
CA GLY A 342 5.89 -1.45 -8.23
C GLY A 342 4.70 -0.69 -8.83
N ARG A 343 4.53 0.59 -8.53
CA ARG A 343 3.43 1.40 -9.10
C ARG A 343 3.59 1.63 -10.60
N ASP A 344 4.79 1.52 -11.11
CA ASP A 344 5.12 1.54 -12.53
C ASP A 344 4.78 0.23 -13.27
N GLY A 345 4.28 -0.78 -12.56
CA GLY A 345 3.97 -2.10 -13.10
C GLY A 345 5.16 -3.05 -13.16
N ALA A 346 6.38 -2.59 -12.87
CA ALA A 346 7.55 -3.46 -12.81
C ALA A 346 7.50 -4.42 -11.59
N PRO A 347 8.19 -5.57 -11.65
CA PRO A 347 8.25 -6.52 -10.54
C PRO A 347 8.71 -5.88 -9.24
N ALA A 348 8.08 -6.26 -8.14
CA ALA A 348 8.41 -5.77 -6.81
C ALA A 348 8.12 -6.82 -5.74
N THR A 349 8.79 -6.71 -4.58
CA THR A 349 8.66 -7.68 -3.48
C THR A 349 7.99 -7.05 -2.27
N ALA A 350 6.96 -7.71 -1.74
CA ALA A 350 6.38 -7.45 -0.42
C ALA A 350 6.87 -8.56 0.53
N TRP A 351 7.78 -8.21 1.44
CA TRP A 351 8.39 -9.15 2.36
C TRP A 351 7.99 -8.85 3.81
N LEU A 352 7.65 -9.88 4.57
CA LEU A 352 7.30 -9.78 5.98
C LEU A 352 8.03 -10.85 6.78
N ALA A 353 8.74 -10.45 7.85
CA ALA A 353 9.22 -11.35 8.89
C ALA A 353 8.43 -11.14 10.17
N TYR A 354 7.73 -12.18 10.66
CA TYR A 354 6.97 -12.08 11.89
C TYR A 354 7.15 -13.30 12.79
N GLY A 355 6.91 -13.10 14.08
CA GLY A 355 7.01 -14.15 15.08
C GLY A 355 5.96 -14.01 16.18
N LEU A 356 5.95 -14.97 17.11
CA LEU A 356 4.99 -14.98 18.21
C LEU A 356 5.06 -13.72 19.10
N ALA A 357 6.26 -13.16 19.27
CA ALA A 357 6.43 -11.93 20.03
C ALA A 357 5.70 -10.74 19.42
N ASP A 358 5.61 -10.67 18.08
CA ASP A 358 4.87 -9.62 17.38
C ASP A 358 3.36 -9.75 17.63
N VAL A 359 2.84 -10.99 17.67
CA VAL A 359 1.43 -11.27 17.97
C VAL A 359 1.09 -10.80 19.39
N VAL A 360 1.93 -11.16 20.38
CA VAL A 360 1.75 -10.75 21.78
C VAL A 360 1.77 -9.23 21.90
N LEU A 361 2.71 -8.57 21.23
CA LEU A 361 2.84 -7.12 21.25
C LEU A 361 1.62 -6.43 20.63
N GLN A 362 1.12 -6.92 19.47
CA GLN A 362 -0.07 -6.36 18.83
C GLN A 362 -1.33 -6.55 19.70
N ARG A 363 -1.50 -7.71 20.34
CA ARG A 363 -2.62 -7.94 21.29
C ARG A 363 -2.57 -6.97 22.46
N ARG A 364 -1.40 -6.79 23.07
CA ARG A 364 -1.22 -5.81 24.15
C ARG A 364 -1.58 -4.39 23.71
N LEU A 365 -1.11 -3.96 22.52
CA LEU A 365 -1.46 -2.64 21.98
C LEU A 365 -2.97 -2.47 21.75
N ILE A 366 -3.68 -3.56 21.44
CA ILE A 366 -5.13 -3.54 21.31
C ILE A 366 -5.78 -3.43 22.70
N ASP A 367 -5.31 -4.16 23.70
CA ASP A 367 -5.84 -4.13 25.06
C ASP A 367 -5.64 -2.75 25.70
N ASP A 368 -4.48 -2.11 25.45
CA ASP A 368 -4.12 -0.77 25.91
C ASP A 368 -4.79 0.36 25.08
N SER A 369 -5.50 0.03 23.99
CA SER A 369 -6.11 1.06 23.14
C SER A 369 -7.30 1.75 23.81
N GLU A 370 -7.40 3.07 23.60
CA GLU A 370 -8.59 3.84 23.96
C GLU A 370 -9.76 3.41 23.07
N GLY A 371 -10.90 3.18 23.68
CA GLY A 371 -12.12 2.79 22.98
C GLY A 371 -12.97 1.79 23.77
N ASP A 372 -14.20 1.59 23.28
CA ASP A 372 -15.14 0.66 23.90
C ASP A 372 -14.81 -0.80 23.56
N PHE A 373 -15.56 -1.72 24.17
CA PHE A 373 -15.42 -3.16 23.92
C PHE A 373 -15.62 -3.51 22.43
N ALA A 374 -16.54 -2.84 21.76
CA ALA A 374 -16.83 -3.10 20.36
C ALA A 374 -15.65 -2.67 19.47
N HIS A 375 -14.97 -1.56 19.79
CA HIS A 375 -13.76 -1.12 19.12
C HIS A 375 -12.63 -2.15 19.25
N ARG A 376 -12.30 -2.57 20.48
CA ARG A 376 -11.25 -3.57 20.73
C ARG A 376 -11.54 -4.90 20.04
N ARG A 377 -12.79 -5.37 20.08
CA ARG A 377 -13.20 -6.60 19.38
C ARG A 377 -12.93 -6.53 17.87
N ARG A 378 -13.12 -5.38 17.24
CA ARG A 378 -12.80 -5.16 15.82
C ARG A 378 -11.31 -5.21 15.56
N LEU A 379 -10.51 -4.50 16.36
CA LEU A 379 -9.04 -4.54 16.22
C LEU A 379 -8.52 -5.97 16.34
N VAL A 380 -9.11 -6.76 17.25
CA VAL A 380 -8.82 -8.20 17.35
C VAL A 380 -9.15 -8.92 16.05
N ALA A 381 -10.33 -8.71 15.48
CA ALA A 381 -10.74 -9.36 14.23
C ALA A 381 -9.82 -8.99 13.04
N HIS A 382 -9.39 -7.72 12.94
CA HIS A 382 -8.41 -7.29 11.93
C HIS A 382 -7.06 -7.99 12.09
N LEU A 383 -6.58 -8.11 13.34
CA LEU A 383 -5.33 -8.83 13.62
C LEU A 383 -5.47 -10.32 13.31
N ASP A 384 -6.61 -10.95 13.65
CA ASP A 384 -6.85 -12.36 13.35
C ASP A 384 -6.88 -12.64 11.85
N ALA A 385 -7.47 -11.74 11.06
CA ALA A 385 -7.43 -11.82 9.59
C ALA A 385 -5.99 -11.70 9.05
N MET A 386 -5.18 -10.82 9.64
CA MET A 386 -3.76 -10.70 9.29
C MET A 386 -2.97 -11.96 9.64
N LEU A 387 -3.23 -12.56 10.80
CA LEU A 387 -2.63 -13.82 11.20
C LEU A 387 -3.06 -14.98 10.28
N ALA A 388 -4.32 -15.03 9.88
CA ALA A 388 -4.82 -16.01 8.90
C ALA A 388 -4.09 -15.87 7.56
N LEU A 389 -3.83 -14.64 7.09
CA LEU A 389 -2.99 -14.39 5.91
C LEU A 389 -1.55 -14.88 6.12
N CYS A 390 -0.96 -14.65 7.29
CA CYS A 390 0.40 -15.08 7.60
C CYS A 390 0.55 -16.60 7.72
N GLU A 391 -0.45 -17.31 8.22
CA GLU A 391 -0.38 -18.76 8.46
C GLU A 391 -1.05 -19.61 7.39
N THR A 392 -1.66 -19.03 6.35
CA THR A 392 -2.27 -19.80 5.27
C THR A 392 -1.26 -20.73 4.58
N ALA A 393 -1.66 -21.95 4.31
CA ALA A 393 -0.94 -22.88 3.43
C ALA A 393 -1.33 -22.67 1.96
N GLY A 394 -2.43 -21.95 1.70
CA GLY A 394 -2.91 -21.61 0.36
C GLY A 394 -2.22 -20.37 -0.21
N CYS A 395 -2.72 -19.92 -1.35
CA CYS A 395 -2.19 -18.75 -2.03
C CYS A 395 -2.41 -17.46 -1.20
N ARG A 396 -1.34 -16.73 -0.87
CA ARG A 396 -1.40 -15.46 -0.12
C ARG A 396 -2.26 -14.42 -0.80
N ARG A 397 -2.08 -14.27 -2.13
CA ARG A 397 -2.84 -13.32 -2.92
C ARG A 397 -4.32 -13.65 -2.94
N ALA A 398 -4.68 -14.92 -3.15
CA ALA A 398 -6.07 -15.36 -3.12
C ALA A 398 -6.71 -15.09 -1.74
N GLN A 399 -5.99 -15.33 -0.65
CA GLN A 399 -6.44 -15.04 0.71
C GLN A 399 -6.68 -13.54 0.93
N MET A 400 -5.79 -12.69 0.40
CA MET A 400 -5.92 -11.23 0.51
C MET A 400 -7.07 -10.70 -0.35
N LEU A 401 -7.23 -11.20 -1.57
CA LEU A 401 -8.36 -10.84 -2.44
C LEU A 401 -9.70 -11.25 -1.81
N ALA A 402 -9.77 -12.46 -1.23
CA ALA A 402 -10.96 -12.92 -0.52
C ALA A 402 -11.32 -12.04 0.68
N TYR A 403 -10.35 -11.49 1.39
CA TYR A 403 -10.57 -10.53 2.47
C TYR A 403 -11.30 -9.27 1.99
N PHE A 404 -10.98 -8.77 0.79
CA PHE A 404 -11.68 -7.65 0.16
C PHE A 404 -12.97 -8.06 -0.57
N GLY A 405 -13.35 -9.34 -0.51
CA GLY A 405 -14.57 -9.87 -1.13
C GLY A 405 -14.44 -10.19 -2.61
N GLU A 406 -13.20 -10.29 -3.13
CA GLU A 406 -12.90 -10.69 -4.51
C GLU A 406 -12.53 -12.18 -4.57
N THR A 407 -13.10 -12.89 -5.55
CA THR A 407 -12.78 -14.30 -5.78
C THR A 407 -11.62 -14.43 -6.76
N SER A 408 -10.52 -15.04 -6.32
CA SER A 408 -9.39 -15.35 -7.19
C SER A 408 -9.70 -16.53 -8.11
N GLY A 409 -9.26 -16.47 -9.36
CA GLY A 409 -9.39 -17.56 -10.34
C GLY A 409 -8.48 -18.77 -10.07
N GLY A 410 -7.75 -18.80 -8.93
CA GLY A 410 -6.84 -19.87 -8.56
C GLY A 410 -5.53 -19.39 -7.92
N PRO A 411 -4.52 -20.26 -7.82
CA PRO A 411 -3.20 -19.90 -7.30
C PRO A 411 -2.52 -18.85 -8.17
N CYS A 412 -1.94 -17.81 -7.55
CA CYS A 412 -1.34 -16.69 -8.29
C CYS A 412 -0.01 -17.01 -9.01
N GLY A 413 0.66 -18.10 -8.64
CA GLY A 413 1.97 -18.47 -9.19
C GLY A 413 3.14 -17.57 -8.78
N ASN A 414 2.90 -16.50 -8.01
CA ASN A 414 3.90 -15.47 -7.67
C ASN A 414 3.99 -15.12 -6.18
N CYS A 415 3.44 -15.90 -5.27
CA CYS A 415 3.69 -15.75 -3.84
C CYS A 415 4.55 -16.90 -3.31
N ASP A 416 5.09 -16.75 -2.10
CA ASP A 416 5.95 -17.74 -1.46
C ASP A 416 5.31 -19.14 -1.42
N THR A 417 4.02 -19.23 -1.04
CA THR A 417 3.29 -20.49 -0.96
C THR A 417 2.94 -21.10 -2.32
N CYS A 418 2.84 -20.31 -3.39
CA CYS A 418 2.67 -20.84 -4.75
C CYS A 418 3.99 -21.33 -5.35
N LEU A 419 5.09 -20.58 -5.11
CA LEU A 419 6.42 -20.91 -5.63
C LEU A 419 7.06 -22.10 -4.88
N SER A 420 6.81 -22.18 -3.58
CA SER A 420 7.29 -23.24 -2.71
C SER A 420 6.18 -23.67 -1.75
N PRO A 421 5.23 -24.49 -2.20
CA PRO A 421 4.09 -24.91 -1.39
C PRO A 421 4.55 -25.56 -0.08
N PRO A 422 4.06 -25.08 1.07
CA PRO A 422 4.42 -25.67 2.35
C PRO A 422 3.81 -27.07 2.47
N SER A 423 4.53 -28.00 3.10
CA SER A 423 3.94 -29.28 3.46
C SER A 423 2.91 -29.07 4.56
N VAL A 424 1.78 -29.75 4.42
CA VAL A 424 0.69 -29.75 5.42
C VAL A 424 0.67 -31.11 6.11
N TRP A 425 0.39 -31.10 7.41
CA TRP A 425 0.34 -32.32 8.22
C TRP A 425 -0.83 -32.26 9.20
N ASP A 426 -1.34 -33.42 9.59
CA ASP A 426 -2.35 -33.51 10.63
C ASP A 426 -1.70 -33.22 12.00
N GLY A 427 -1.94 -32.01 12.48
CA GLY A 427 -1.44 -31.50 13.75
C GLY A 427 -2.41 -31.66 14.91
N THR A 428 -3.51 -32.42 14.74
CA THR A 428 -4.56 -32.56 15.75
C THR A 428 -4.00 -33.00 17.10
N VAL A 429 -3.16 -34.03 17.12
CA VAL A 429 -2.53 -34.52 18.35
C VAL A 429 -1.60 -33.48 18.97
N ALA A 430 -0.83 -32.76 18.17
CA ALA A 430 0.04 -31.68 18.67
C ALA A 430 -0.80 -30.54 19.25
N ALA A 431 -1.88 -30.16 18.58
CA ALA A 431 -2.85 -29.17 19.08
C ALA A 431 -3.43 -29.62 20.43
N GLN A 432 -3.89 -30.87 20.53
CA GLN A 432 -4.43 -31.43 21.78
C GLN A 432 -3.39 -31.45 22.92
N LYS A 433 -2.13 -31.80 22.65
CA LYS A 433 -1.05 -31.76 23.65
C LYS A 433 -0.84 -30.34 24.17
N LEU A 434 -0.74 -29.34 23.28
CA LEU A 434 -0.52 -27.95 23.67
C LEU A 434 -1.73 -27.39 24.42
N LEU A 435 -2.96 -27.56 23.88
CA LEU A 435 -4.19 -27.10 24.52
C LEU A 435 -4.40 -27.78 25.90
N SER A 436 -4.14 -29.10 26.02
CA SER A 436 -4.20 -29.82 27.28
C SER A 436 -3.19 -29.29 28.30
N THR A 437 -2.00 -28.85 27.86
CA THR A 437 -1.01 -28.23 28.73
C THR A 437 -1.51 -26.88 29.25
N VAL A 438 -2.08 -26.05 28.38
CA VAL A 438 -2.68 -24.75 28.77
C VAL A 438 -3.82 -24.96 29.78
N VAL A 439 -4.75 -25.92 29.54
CA VAL A 439 -5.84 -26.28 30.49
C VAL A 439 -5.30 -26.60 31.88
N ARG A 440 -4.21 -27.39 31.95
CA ARG A 440 -3.64 -27.79 33.24
C ARG A 440 -2.97 -26.62 33.95
N LEU A 441 -2.31 -25.75 33.21
CA LEU A 441 -1.69 -24.55 33.77
C LEU A 441 -2.77 -23.58 34.31
N GLU A 442 -3.86 -23.37 33.57
CA GLU A 442 -4.98 -22.52 34.01
C GLU A 442 -5.64 -23.05 35.29
N ARG A 443 -5.81 -24.37 35.39
CA ARG A 443 -6.40 -25.00 36.58
C ARG A 443 -5.54 -24.93 37.83
N LEU A 444 -4.20 -24.92 37.68
CA LEU A 444 -3.27 -24.88 38.81
C LEU A 444 -2.95 -23.47 39.30
N SER A 445 -2.83 -22.53 38.38
CA SER A 445 -2.25 -21.21 38.68
C SER A 445 -3.09 -20.04 38.16
N GLY A 446 -4.26 -20.33 37.54
CA GLY A 446 -4.96 -19.36 36.73
C GLY A 446 -4.20 -19.04 35.41
N PRO A 447 -4.75 -18.20 34.53
CA PRO A 447 -4.08 -17.80 33.29
C PRO A 447 -2.82 -17.00 33.61
N SER A 448 -1.63 -17.62 33.54
CA SER A 448 -0.40 -17.03 34.08
C SER A 448 0.84 -17.19 33.19
N PHE A 449 0.75 -17.92 32.08
CA PHE A 449 1.96 -18.29 31.33
C PHE A 449 1.84 -18.00 29.84
N GLY A 450 2.85 -17.34 29.28
CA GLY A 450 3.06 -17.21 27.84
C GLY A 450 3.55 -18.54 27.21
N ALA A 451 3.70 -18.54 25.91
CA ALA A 451 4.00 -19.74 25.11
C ALA A 451 5.27 -20.52 25.51
N GLY A 452 6.26 -19.86 26.10
CA GLY A 452 7.51 -20.51 26.52
C GLY A 452 7.28 -21.62 27.54
N GLN A 453 6.46 -21.37 28.56
CA GLN A 453 6.22 -22.32 29.65
C GLN A 453 5.54 -23.63 29.18
N PRO A 454 4.42 -23.60 28.42
CA PRO A 454 3.84 -24.82 27.86
C PRO A 454 4.81 -25.59 26.94
N ILE A 455 5.63 -24.89 26.17
CA ILE A 455 6.61 -25.51 25.28
C ILE A 455 7.72 -26.22 26.08
N ASP A 456 8.25 -25.57 27.14
CA ASP A 456 9.26 -26.18 28.00
C ASP A 456 8.71 -27.44 28.70
N ILE A 457 7.45 -27.42 29.16
CA ILE A 457 6.79 -28.56 29.75
C ILE A 457 6.66 -29.70 28.73
N LEU A 458 6.15 -29.42 27.51
CA LEU A 458 6.02 -30.41 26.46
C LEU A 458 7.36 -31.05 26.06
N LEU A 459 8.43 -30.25 26.02
CA LEU A 459 9.78 -30.72 25.71
C LEU A 459 10.49 -31.41 26.89
N GLY A 460 9.85 -31.49 28.07
CA GLY A 460 10.45 -32.09 29.27
C GLY A 460 11.64 -31.31 29.82
N ARG A 461 11.70 -30.01 29.63
CA ARG A 461 12.81 -29.15 30.09
C ARG A 461 12.64 -28.77 31.55
N LYS A 462 13.61 -29.13 32.38
CA LYS A 462 13.67 -28.75 33.81
C LYS A 462 14.26 -27.35 33.98
N THR A 463 13.57 -26.34 33.45
CA THR A 463 13.97 -24.93 33.67
C THR A 463 13.71 -24.53 35.14
N PRO A 464 14.41 -23.50 35.69
CA PRO A 464 14.14 -23.00 37.03
C PRO A 464 12.65 -22.67 37.25
N ARG A 465 11.99 -22.15 36.23
CA ARG A 465 10.57 -21.78 36.28
C ARG A 465 9.66 -23.02 36.27
N VAL A 466 9.98 -24.06 35.50
CA VAL A 466 9.23 -25.33 35.51
C VAL A 466 9.34 -26.00 36.88
N LEU A 467 10.53 -26.02 37.49
CA LEU A 467 10.75 -26.62 38.78
C LEU A 467 10.11 -25.83 39.93
N SER A 468 10.18 -24.48 39.93
CA SER A 468 9.59 -23.65 40.97
C SER A 468 8.09 -23.80 41.10
N TYR A 469 7.39 -24.04 39.99
CA TYR A 469 5.95 -24.29 39.94
C TYR A 469 5.60 -25.78 39.98
N ARG A 470 6.56 -26.69 40.10
CA ARG A 470 6.40 -28.15 40.06
C ARG A 470 5.70 -28.66 38.78
N HIS A 471 5.88 -27.98 37.67
CA HIS A 471 5.28 -28.36 36.39
C HIS A 471 5.92 -29.61 35.77
N ASP A 472 7.09 -30.03 36.25
CA ASP A 472 7.74 -31.31 35.94
C ASP A 472 6.96 -32.52 36.43
N GLN A 473 5.97 -32.33 37.33
CA GLN A 473 5.06 -33.39 37.84
C GLN A 473 3.78 -33.52 37.02
N LEU A 474 3.55 -32.64 36.05
CA LEU A 474 2.36 -32.71 35.21
C LEU A 474 2.40 -33.92 34.28
N SER A 475 1.24 -34.57 34.07
CA SER A 475 1.11 -35.70 33.12
C SER A 475 1.45 -35.36 31.68
N VAL A 476 1.57 -34.09 31.34
CA VAL A 476 1.96 -33.56 30.02
C VAL A 476 3.45 -33.22 29.93
N PHE A 477 4.23 -33.46 30.99
CA PHE A 477 5.67 -33.17 30.99
C PHE A 477 6.42 -34.17 30.08
N GLY A 478 7.14 -33.67 29.10
CA GLY A 478 7.95 -34.45 28.18
C GLY A 478 7.17 -35.21 27.07
N VAL A 479 5.85 -34.99 26.93
CA VAL A 479 5.03 -35.69 25.93
C VAL A 479 5.14 -35.10 24.53
N GLY A 480 5.88 -34.02 24.35
CA GLY A 480 6.02 -33.27 23.08
C GLY A 480 7.38 -33.39 22.42
N GLY A 481 8.17 -34.42 22.75
CA GLY A 481 9.53 -34.59 22.22
C GLY A 481 9.63 -34.84 20.71
N GLU A 482 8.51 -35.12 20.04
CA GLU A 482 8.44 -35.33 18.60
C GLU A 482 8.61 -34.07 17.75
N LEU A 483 8.43 -32.88 18.35
CA LEU A 483 8.61 -31.58 17.69
C LEU A 483 9.73 -30.79 18.39
N SER A 484 10.48 -30.06 17.60
CA SER A 484 11.44 -29.07 18.10
C SER A 484 10.75 -27.84 18.69
N GLU A 485 11.48 -27.05 19.47
CA GLU A 485 10.95 -25.78 20.01
C GLU A 485 10.43 -24.84 18.90
N ALA A 486 11.12 -24.78 17.76
CA ALA A 486 10.72 -23.95 16.63
C ALA A 486 9.39 -24.43 16.02
N GLU A 487 9.20 -25.74 15.92
CA GLU A 487 7.94 -26.32 15.44
C GLU A 487 6.80 -26.09 16.44
N TRP A 488 7.04 -26.24 17.73
CA TRP A 488 6.06 -25.91 18.78
C TRP A 488 5.65 -24.43 18.75
N ARG A 489 6.59 -23.53 18.53
CA ARG A 489 6.29 -22.11 18.31
C ARG A 489 5.42 -21.90 17.07
N GLY A 490 5.64 -22.69 16.00
CA GLY A 490 4.79 -22.73 14.81
C GLY A 490 3.37 -23.22 15.11
N VAL A 491 3.23 -24.27 15.92
CA VAL A 491 1.92 -24.78 16.38
C VAL A 491 1.16 -23.70 17.17
N VAL A 492 1.83 -23.00 18.09
CA VAL A 492 1.20 -21.90 18.86
C VAL A 492 0.70 -20.80 17.91
N ARG A 493 1.52 -20.34 16.94
CA ARG A 493 1.09 -19.31 15.98
C ARG A 493 -0.13 -19.74 15.19
N GLN A 494 -0.15 -20.97 14.70
CA GLN A 494 -1.26 -21.49 13.89
C GLN A 494 -2.53 -21.73 14.71
N LEU A 495 -2.42 -22.10 15.97
CA LEU A 495 -3.57 -22.18 16.89
C LEU A 495 -4.14 -20.78 17.21
N LEU A 496 -3.29 -19.77 17.35
CA LEU A 496 -3.71 -18.37 17.49
C LEU A 496 -4.42 -17.89 16.22
N ALA A 497 -3.83 -18.14 15.05
CA ALA A 497 -4.41 -17.79 13.75
C ALA A 497 -5.74 -18.50 13.47
N GLY A 498 -5.89 -19.74 13.95
CA GLY A 498 -7.10 -20.55 13.85
C GLY A 498 -8.17 -20.24 14.90
N GLY A 499 -7.92 -19.26 15.79
CA GLY A 499 -8.86 -18.91 16.87
C GLY A 499 -9.01 -19.99 17.94
N LEU A 500 -8.09 -20.94 18.02
CA LEU A 500 -8.06 -22.04 19.00
C LEU A 500 -7.27 -21.69 20.27
N LEU A 501 -6.54 -20.58 20.25
CA LEU A 501 -5.89 -19.95 21.39
C LEU A 501 -6.09 -18.45 21.30
N ALA A 502 -6.05 -17.79 22.45
CA ALA A 502 -6.01 -16.35 22.56
C ALA A 502 -4.79 -15.93 23.39
N VAL A 503 -4.33 -14.69 23.20
CA VAL A 503 -3.34 -14.05 24.07
C VAL A 503 -4.09 -13.05 24.95
N GLN A 504 -3.83 -13.06 26.26
CA GLN A 504 -4.46 -12.19 27.24
C GLN A 504 -3.40 -11.53 28.15
N GLY A 505 -3.72 -10.32 28.60
CA GLY A 505 -2.96 -9.57 29.58
C GLY A 505 -1.56 -9.13 29.15
N ASP A 506 -0.91 -8.34 30.02
CA ASP A 506 0.37 -7.65 29.74
C ASP A 506 1.56 -8.57 29.48
N HIS A 507 1.47 -9.82 29.92
CA HIS A 507 2.56 -10.80 29.81
C HIS A 507 2.40 -11.79 28.65
N GLY A 508 1.39 -11.59 27.79
CA GLY A 508 1.16 -12.46 26.64
C GLY A 508 0.77 -13.88 27.04
N THR A 509 -0.08 -14.01 28.05
CA THR A 509 -0.58 -15.28 28.57
C THR A 509 -1.45 -15.97 27.52
N LEU A 510 -1.21 -17.26 27.31
CA LEU A 510 -2.08 -18.08 26.46
C LEU A 510 -3.34 -18.47 27.21
N ALA A 511 -4.48 -18.30 26.58
CA ALA A 511 -5.79 -18.72 27.07
C ALA A 511 -6.54 -19.54 26.02
N LEU A 512 -7.41 -20.42 26.49
CA LEU A 512 -8.30 -21.19 25.62
C LEU A 512 -9.44 -20.31 25.07
N THR A 513 -9.95 -20.70 23.91
CA THR A 513 -11.18 -20.16 23.35
C THR A 513 -12.32 -21.17 23.46
N GLU A 514 -13.54 -20.77 23.17
CA GLU A 514 -14.68 -21.71 23.11
C GLU A 514 -14.45 -22.84 22.11
N GLN A 515 -13.79 -22.54 20.98
CA GLN A 515 -13.47 -23.48 19.91
C GLN A 515 -12.40 -24.52 20.30
N SER A 516 -11.58 -24.23 21.30
CA SER A 516 -10.54 -25.18 21.77
C SER A 516 -11.14 -26.50 22.25
N GLY A 517 -12.37 -26.47 22.79
CA GLY A 517 -13.08 -27.64 23.28
C GLY A 517 -13.34 -28.70 22.21
N GLU A 518 -13.65 -28.26 20.98
CA GLU A 518 -13.88 -29.18 19.84
C GLU A 518 -12.66 -30.02 19.52
N VAL A 519 -11.47 -29.39 19.51
CA VAL A 519 -10.19 -30.08 19.24
C VAL A 519 -9.83 -31.02 20.40
N LEU A 520 -10.02 -30.57 21.64
CA LEU A 520 -9.73 -31.39 22.83
C LEU A 520 -10.60 -32.64 22.91
N ARG A 521 -11.87 -32.56 22.46
CA ARG A 521 -12.77 -33.72 22.38
C ARG A 521 -12.57 -34.60 21.15
N GLY A 522 -11.70 -34.18 20.19
CA GLY A 522 -11.49 -34.90 18.93
C GLY A 522 -12.60 -34.69 17.89
N GLU A 523 -13.46 -33.71 18.08
CA GLU A 523 -14.56 -33.38 17.16
C GLU A 523 -14.08 -32.57 15.94
N ARG A 524 -12.91 -31.92 16.06
CA ARG A 524 -12.31 -31.09 15.03
C ARG A 524 -10.87 -31.50 14.76
N GLN A 525 -10.56 -31.79 13.50
CA GLN A 525 -9.17 -31.98 13.02
C GLN A 525 -8.52 -30.63 12.74
N VAL A 526 -7.20 -30.56 12.97
CA VAL A 526 -6.40 -29.36 12.75
C VAL A 526 -5.24 -29.68 11.83
N MET A 527 -5.25 -29.07 10.65
CA MET A 527 -4.17 -29.20 9.69
C MET A 527 -3.19 -28.04 9.86
N PHE A 528 -1.93 -28.36 10.08
CA PHE A 528 -0.86 -27.38 10.21
C PHE A 528 0.07 -27.38 9.00
N ARG A 529 0.57 -26.21 8.63
CA ARG A 529 1.69 -26.09 7.69
C ARG A 529 3.00 -26.33 8.43
N ARG A 530 3.98 -26.93 7.78
CA ARG A 530 5.37 -26.91 8.23
C ARG A 530 6.08 -25.72 7.64
N ASP A 531 6.81 -24.97 8.48
CA ASP A 531 7.69 -23.91 7.99
C ASP A 531 8.76 -24.55 7.09
N ALA A 532 8.97 -23.99 5.89
CA ALA A 532 9.92 -24.55 4.92
C ALA A 532 11.33 -24.66 5.51
N PRO A 533 12.08 -25.76 5.23
CA PRO A 533 13.48 -25.85 5.60
C PRO A 533 14.29 -24.75 4.90
N ARG A 534 15.37 -24.29 5.54
CA ARG A 534 16.27 -23.27 4.96
C ARG A 534 16.77 -23.72 3.58
N PRO A 535 16.79 -22.86 2.56
CA PRO A 535 17.68 -23.04 1.43
C PRO A 535 19.14 -23.01 1.97
N GLY A 536 19.84 -24.14 1.95
CA GLY A 536 21.23 -24.23 2.38
C GLY A 536 21.56 -25.18 3.51
N ALA A 537 20.62 -25.93 4.12
CA ALA A 537 20.94 -27.07 4.94
C ALA A 537 21.09 -28.31 4.03
N PRO A 538 22.19 -29.11 4.14
CA PRO A 538 22.33 -30.33 3.37
C PRO A 538 21.19 -31.30 3.74
N ALA A 539 20.38 -31.68 2.77
CA ALA A 539 19.34 -32.68 2.92
C ALA A 539 20.00 -34.01 3.23
N ALA A 540 19.77 -34.55 4.44
CA ALA A 540 20.05 -35.94 4.72
C ALA A 540 19.14 -36.81 3.85
N GLY A 541 19.74 -37.52 2.91
CA GLY A 541 19.35 -38.62 2.05
C GLY A 541 17.88 -38.96 1.89
N SER A 542 17.33 -38.65 0.70
CA SER A 542 16.27 -39.44 0.07
C SER A 542 16.49 -39.47 -1.45
N PRO A 543 16.33 -40.62 -2.12
CA PRO A 543 16.70 -40.78 -3.52
C PRO A 543 15.72 -40.06 -4.45
N ALA A 544 16.29 -39.34 -5.38
CA ALA A 544 15.57 -38.67 -6.45
C ALA A 544 14.81 -39.68 -7.34
N ARG A 545 13.48 -39.62 -7.34
CA ARG A 545 12.68 -40.18 -8.44
C ARG A 545 12.40 -39.05 -9.43
N GLY A 546 12.87 -39.24 -10.67
CA GLY A 546 12.67 -38.36 -11.80
C GLY A 546 11.19 -38.13 -12.09
N GLY A 547 10.79 -36.87 -12.15
CA GLY A 547 9.47 -36.43 -12.56
C GLY A 547 9.62 -35.29 -13.57
N ALA A 548 8.96 -35.43 -14.71
CA ALA A 548 9.03 -34.64 -15.91
C ALA A 548 8.89 -33.13 -15.66
N LYS A 549 9.76 -32.36 -16.32
CA LYS A 549 9.69 -30.90 -16.43
C LYS A 549 8.42 -30.48 -17.19
N SER A 550 7.38 -30.12 -16.49
CA SER A 550 6.31 -29.31 -17.05
C SER A 550 6.74 -27.82 -16.96
N ARG A 551 7.25 -27.32 -18.04
CA ARG A 551 7.40 -25.88 -18.27
C ARG A 551 5.99 -25.30 -18.41
N ARG A 552 5.40 -24.81 -17.34
CA ARG A 552 4.32 -23.81 -17.41
C ARG A 552 4.96 -22.43 -17.32
N ALA A 553 4.58 -21.58 -18.29
CA ALA A 553 5.06 -20.23 -18.44
C ALA A 553 4.92 -19.45 -17.12
N ALA A 554 6.04 -18.96 -16.61
CA ALA A 554 6.06 -17.88 -15.64
C ALA A 554 5.39 -16.65 -16.27
N PRO A 555 4.71 -15.77 -15.49
CA PRO A 555 4.30 -14.48 -15.99
C PRO A 555 5.55 -13.79 -16.52
N THR A 556 5.45 -13.28 -17.74
CA THR A 556 6.53 -12.64 -18.48
C THR A 556 7.16 -11.57 -17.58
N PRO A 557 8.45 -11.62 -17.24
CA PRO A 557 9.15 -10.49 -16.66
C PRO A 557 8.94 -9.30 -17.60
N ALA A 558 8.82 -8.08 -17.06
CA ALA A 558 8.99 -6.89 -17.89
C ALA A 558 10.24 -7.14 -18.73
N ALA A 559 10.10 -7.20 -20.06
CA ALA A 559 11.14 -7.69 -20.94
C ALA A 559 12.46 -7.00 -20.56
N GLU A 560 13.46 -7.79 -20.17
CA GLU A 560 14.80 -7.27 -19.97
C GLU A 560 15.18 -6.57 -21.27
N LEU A 561 15.55 -5.29 -21.17
CA LEU A 561 16.03 -4.55 -22.33
C LEU A 561 17.28 -5.25 -22.84
N GLU A 562 17.43 -5.35 -24.15
CA GLU A 562 18.68 -5.78 -24.76
C GLU A 562 19.82 -4.85 -24.27
N PRO A 563 21.08 -5.33 -24.20
CA PRO A 563 22.18 -4.58 -23.62
C PRO A 563 22.35 -3.16 -24.20
N GLU A 564 22.10 -2.98 -25.49
CA GLU A 564 22.14 -1.67 -26.16
C GLU A 564 21.02 -0.74 -25.69
N ALA A 565 19.79 -1.26 -25.60
CA ALA A 565 18.65 -0.52 -25.09
C ALA A 565 18.80 -0.20 -23.59
N GLN A 566 19.43 -1.07 -22.82
CA GLN A 566 19.75 -0.80 -21.43
C GLN A 566 20.73 0.38 -21.28
N ALA A 567 21.76 0.46 -22.13
CA ALA A 567 22.70 1.59 -22.14
C ALA A 567 21.99 2.91 -22.48
N VAL A 568 21.08 2.88 -23.45
CA VAL A 568 20.23 4.04 -23.80
C VAL A 568 19.34 4.44 -22.61
N PHE A 569 18.71 3.48 -21.96
CA PHE A 569 17.88 3.73 -20.78
C PHE A 569 18.66 4.42 -19.66
N GLU A 570 19.88 3.97 -19.35
CA GLU A 570 20.71 4.57 -18.29
C GLU A 570 21.13 6.00 -18.65
N ARG A 571 21.43 6.29 -19.91
CA ARG A 571 21.72 7.68 -20.37
C ARG A 571 20.50 8.59 -20.19
N LEU A 572 19.32 8.13 -20.61
CA LEU A 572 18.07 8.88 -20.45
C LEU A 572 17.74 9.10 -18.96
N ARG A 573 18.00 8.09 -18.12
CA ARG A 573 17.81 8.18 -16.67
C ARG A 573 18.76 9.19 -16.03
N ALA A 574 20.04 9.19 -16.43
CA ALA A 574 21.03 10.16 -15.95
C ALA A 574 20.65 11.60 -16.37
N TRP A 575 20.25 11.79 -17.64
CA TRP A 575 19.75 13.08 -18.13
C TRP A 575 18.54 13.55 -17.31
N ARG A 576 17.51 12.71 -17.15
CA ARG A 576 16.31 13.02 -16.37
C ARG A 576 16.65 13.44 -14.93
N THR A 577 17.58 12.72 -14.30
CA THR A 577 18.04 13.02 -12.93
C THR A 577 18.72 14.39 -12.86
N GLY A 578 19.51 14.77 -13.87
CA GLY A 578 20.10 16.10 -13.98
C GLY A 578 19.05 17.20 -14.07
N VAL A 579 18.10 17.07 -15.00
CA VAL A 579 16.98 18.02 -15.18
C VAL A 579 16.11 18.12 -13.91
N ALA A 580 15.82 16.97 -13.27
CA ALA A 580 15.05 16.93 -12.03
C ALA A 580 15.75 17.69 -10.90
N LYS A 581 17.07 17.57 -10.79
CA LYS A 581 17.89 18.26 -9.79
C LYS A 581 17.88 19.79 -10.02
N GLU A 582 18.00 20.23 -11.27
CA GLU A 582 17.93 21.66 -11.62
C GLU A 582 16.57 22.28 -11.28
N LEU A 583 15.49 21.55 -11.51
CA LEU A 583 14.12 21.97 -11.23
C LEU A 583 13.70 21.77 -9.77
N GLY A 584 14.50 21.09 -8.96
CA GLY A 584 14.19 20.76 -7.57
C GLY A 584 13.03 19.77 -7.43
N MET A 585 12.77 18.90 -8.41
CA MET A 585 11.59 18.03 -8.49
C MET A 585 11.98 16.55 -8.52
N PRO A 586 11.04 15.65 -8.16
CA PRO A 586 11.26 14.22 -8.31
C PRO A 586 11.45 13.81 -9.78
N PRO A 587 12.40 12.94 -10.12
CA PRO A 587 12.68 12.52 -11.51
C PRO A 587 11.46 11.92 -12.23
N TYR A 588 10.64 11.14 -11.55
CA TYR A 588 9.46 10.49 -12.12
C TYR A 588 8.38 11.49 -12.58
N VAL A 589 8.35 12.70 -12.03
CA VAL A 589 7.42 13.75 -12.46
C VAL A 589 7.75 14.24 -13.87
N ILE A 590 9.05 14.23 -14.24
CA ILE A 590 9.49 14.54 -15.59
C ILE A 590 9.08 13.40 -16.52
N PHE A 591 9.61 12.18 -16.29
CA PHE A 591 9.22 10.95 -17.00
C PHE A 591 9.32 9.74 -16.09
N HIS A 592 8.33 8.83 -16.18
CA HIS A 592 8.40 7.53 -15.55
C HIS A 592 9.44 6.62 -16.21
N ASP A 593 10.01 5.69 -15.47
CA ASP A 593 10.95 4.70 -16.01
C ASP A 593 10.33 3.89 -17.15
N SER A 594 9.02 3.59 -17.09
CA SER A 594 8.29 2.92 -18.17
C SER A 594 8.32 3.70 -19.49
N THR A 595 8.23 5.03 -19.44
CA THR A 595 8.36 5.91 -20.61
C THR A 595 9.78 5.88 -21.14
N LEU A 596 10.79 5.99 -20.28
CA LEU A 596 12.20 5.95 -20.69
C LEU A 596 12.59 4.56 -21.26
N ARG A 597 12.07 3.48 -20.69
CA ARG A 597 12.24 2.11 -21.22
C ARG A 597 11.62 1.96 -22.61
N GLN A 598 10.43 2.52 -22.81
CA GLN A 598 9.78 2.51 -24.12
C GLN A 598 10.59 3.30 -25.15
N ILE A 599 11.12 4.48 -24.80
CA ILE A 599 12.02 5.26 -25.65
C ILE A 599 13.30 4.47 -25.97
N ALA A 600 13.89 3.82 -24.96
CA ALA A 600 15.13 3.06 -25.12
C ALA A 600 14.95 1.79 -25.97
N ALA A 601 13.82 1.11 -25.86
CA ALA A 601 13.52 -0.08 -26.64
C ALA A 601 13.26 0.21 -28.14
N ALA A 602 12.73 1.40 -28.45
CA ALA A 602 12.48 1.86 -29.81
C ALA A 602 12.80 3.36 -29.92
N PRO A 603 14.11 3.74 -30.04
CA PRO A 603 14.53 5.14 -29.99
C PRO A 603 13.92 5.97 -31.14
N PRO A 604 13.06 6.98 -30.83
CA PRO A 604 12.53 7.87 -31.86
C PRO A 604 13.63 8.81 -32.39
N THR A 605 13.61 9.07 -33.68
CA THR A 605 14.54 10.00 -34.34
C THR A 605 13.95 11.38 -34.61
N THR A 606 12.66 11.55 -34.36
CA THR A 606 11.91 12.79 -34.63
C THR A 606 10.99 13.17 -33.48
N MET A 607 10.66 14.46 -33.37
CA MET A 607 9.66 14.96 -32.42
C MET A 607 8.29 14.27 -32.59
N ALA A 608 7.88 13.99 -33.84
CA ALA A 608 6.64 13.29 -34.13
C ALA A 608 6.67 11.83 -33.62
N GLY A 609 7.80 11.13 -33.76
CA GLY A 609 8.00 9.80 -33.22
C GLY A 609 7.97 9.80 -31.68
N LEU A 610 8.58 10.82 -31.06
CA LEU A 610 8.58 10.96 -29.61
C LEU A 610 7.17 11.26 -29.05
N ALA A 611 6.34 12.00 -29.79
CA ALA A 611 4.96 12.28 -29.40
C ALA A 611 4.07 11.03 -29.32
N LEU A 612 4.45 9.92 -29.96
CA LEU A 612 3.72 8.65 -29.93
C LEU A 612 4.04 7.79 -28.69
N VAL A 613 5.06 8.19 -27.91
CA VAL A 613 5.48 7.45 -26.71
C VAL A 613 4.55 7.75 -25.56
N ASN A 614 4.03 6.71 -24.89
CA ASN A 614 3.18 6.88 -23.73
C ASN A 614 3.86 7.66 -22.60
N GLY A 615 3.18 8.67 -22.09
CA GLY A 615 3.70 9.56 -21.03
C GLY A 615 4.41 10.82 -21.57
N VAL A 616 4.43 11.02 -22.89
CA VAL A 616 4.97 12.22 -23.56
C VAL A 616 3.80 13.06 -24.08
N GLY A 617 3.19 13.88 -23.22
CA GLY A 617 2.16 14.86 -23.59
C GLY A 617 2.76 16.11 -24.25
N GLU A 618 1.92 16.97 -24.86
CA GLU A 618 2.34 18.17 -25.60
C GLU A 618 3.28 19.08 -24.81
N THR A 619 2.97 19.34 -23.54
CA THR A 619 3.79 20.20 -22.68
C THR A 619 5.18 19.62 -22.45
N LYS A 620 5.27 18.31 -22.19
CA LYS A 620 6.55 17.62 -21.97
C LYS A 620 7.34 17.51 -23.27
N LEU A 621 6.67 17.24 -24.39
CA LEU A 621 7.28 17.22 -25.72
C LEU A 621 7.90 18.57 -26.07
N ALA A 622 7.15 19.67 -25.89
CA ALA A 622 7.65 21.02 -26.15
C ALA A 622 8.84 21.39 -25.26
N ARG A 623 8.82 20.96 -24.00
CA ARG A 623 9.85 21.33 -23.01
C ARG A 623 11.11 20.49 -23.07
N TYR A 624 10.98 19.17 -23.31
CA TYR A 624 12.06 18.20 -23.16
C TYR A 624 12.37 17.41 -24.44
N GLY A 625 11.49 17.50 -25.47
CA GLY A 625 11.60 16.65 -26.66
C GLY A 625 12.94 16.77 -27.39
N GLN A 626 13.43 17.99 -27.60
CA GLN A 626 14.72 18.18 -28.24
C GLN A 626 15.88 17.61 -27.41
N GLN A 627 15.86 17.83 -26.08
CA GLN A 627 16.89 17.30 -25.18
C GLN A 627 16.95 15.78 -25.20
N ILE A 628 15.77 15.09 -25.25
CA ILE A 628 15.71 13.63 -25.37
C ILE A 628 16.35 13.18 -26.71
N LEU A 629 15.99 13.84 -27.82
CA LEU A 629 16.58 13.51 -29.13
C LEU A 629 18.08 13.73 -29.14
N ASP A 630 18.58 14.77 -28.49
CA ASP A 630 20.02 15.05 -28.35
C ASP A 630 20.73 13.94 -27.54
N VAL A 631 20.13 13.46 -26.45
CA VAL A 631 20.63 12.33 -25.62
C VAL A 631 20.65 11.03 -26.42
N LEU A 632 19.67 10.82 -27.31
CA LEU A 632 19.60 9.64 -28.18
C LEU A 632 20.62 9.70 -29.32
N ALA A 633 20.88 10.90 -29.84
CA ALA A 633 21.84 11.12 -30.92
C ALA A 633 23.31 11.14 -30.43
N ALA A 634 23.56 11.37 -29.15
CA ALA A 634 24.90 11.31 -28.58
C ALA A 634 25.39 9.84 -28.61
N GLU A 635 26.26 9.53 -29.57
CA GLU A 635 26.96 8.25 -29.64
C GLU A 635 27.81 8.02 -28.37
N ALA A 636 27.94 6.75 -27.98
CA ALA A 636 28.67 6.33 -26.78
C ALA A 636 30.17 6.58 -26.88
#